data_1a99b4c7b9942c6b4bbf78f4add0449d
#
_entry.id   1a99b4c7b9942c6b4bbf78f4add0449d
#
_cell.length_a   1.000
_cell.length_b   1.000
_cell.length_c   1.000
_cell.angle_alpha   90.00
_cell.angle_beta   90.00
_cell.angle_gamma   90.00
#
_symmetry.space_group_name_H-M   'P 1'
#
loop_
_entity.id
_entity.type
_entity.pdbx_description
1 polymer ?
#
loop_
_entity_poly.entity_id
_entity_poly.type
_entity_poly.pdbx_seq_one_letter_code
_entity_poly.pdbx_strand_id
1 'polypeptide(L)'
;MLMAEWSGPLIVRPARIEDAKEIARIYNQGVQDRMATFENAYVTPEERYLWLAARPDKYPVLVAEVRHTLMGWASLTPYSPRHCYDGIAELSIFIERSLRGHGVAQELMKGMQNIAREKGFYKLIGRILADNEGARKLCKLTGWKEVGIHEKHGKL
;
A
#
# COMPACT_ATOMS: atom_id res chain seq x y z
N MET A 1 21.90 -4.90 12.69
CA MET A 1 21.62 -4.07 11.52
C MET A 1 20.64 -4.77 10.61
N LEU A 2 19.59 -4.09 10.24
CA LEU A 2 18.52 -4.64 9.40
C LEU A 2 19.02 -5.21 8.08
N MET A 3 20.05 -4.62 7.49
CA MET A 3 20.63 -5.08 6.24
C MET A 3 21.29 -6.46 6.33
N ALA A 4 21.73 -6.88 7.50
CA ALA A 4 22.29 -8.21 7.69
C ALA A 4 21.20 -9.29 7.73
N GLU A 5 20.01 -8.93 8.19
CA GLU A 5 18.86 -9.82 8.24
C GLU A 5 18.13 -9.91 6.90
N TRP A 6 18.27 -8.88 6.09
CA TRP A 6 17.64 -8.79 4.78
C TRP A 6 18.63 -9.16 3.68
N SER A 7 19.00 -10.41 3.65
CA SER A 7 19.85 -10.94 2.58
C SER A 7 18.99 -11.68 1.55
N GLY A 8 19.09 -11.26 0.30
CA GLY A 8 18.38 -11.86 -0.80
C GLY A 8 17.60 -10.82 -1.62
N PRO A 9 17.06 -11.21 -2.78
CA PRO A 9 16.32 -10.30 -3.65
C PRO A 9 14.96 -9.97 -3.07
N LEU A 10 14.55 -8.71 -3.21
CA LEU A 10 13.19 -8.28 -2.95
C LEU A 10 12.32 -8.68 -4.15
N ILE A 11 11.27 -9.44 -3.88
CA ILE A 11 10.33 -9.91 -4.90
C ILE A 11 9.00 -9.22 -4.66
N VAL A 12 8.48 -8.58 -5.71
CA VAL A 12 7.11 -8.02 -5.72
C VAL A 12 6.24 -8.97 -6.54
N ARG A 13 5.17 -9.47 -5.95
CA ARG A 13 4.26 -10.43 -6.56
C ARG A 13 2.81 -10.16 -6.18
N PRO A 14 1.84 -10.69 -6.93
CA PRO A 14 0.44 -10.66 -6.50
C PRO A 14 0.26 -11.36 -5.15
N ALA A 15 -0.62 -10.80 -4.31
CA ALA A 15 -0.97 -11.40 -3.04
C ALA A 15 -1.73 -12.72 -3.24
N ARG A 16 -1.54 -13.63 -2.33
CA ARG A 16 -2.28 -14.88 -2.22
C ARG A 16 -3.12 -14.86 -0.96
N ILE A 17 -4.10 -15.73 -0.88
CA ILE A 17 -4.96 -15.84 0.32
C ILE A 17 -4.13 -16.13 1.57
N GLU A 18 -3.07 -16.93 1.43
CA GLU A 18 -2.16 -17.27 2.53
C GLU A 18 -1.41 -16.06 3.11
N ASP A 19 -1.35 -14.95 2.38
CA ASP A 19 -0.72 -13.72 2.85
C ASP A 19 -1.59 -12.93 3.83
N ALA A 20 -2.84 -13.30 4.02
CA ALA A 20 -3.82 -12.53 4.79
C ALA A 20 -3.36 -12.19 6.21
N LYS A 21 -2.75 -13.14 6.91
CA LYS A 21 -2.26 -12.95 8.27
C LYS A 21 -1.20 -11.84 8.34
N GLU A 22 -0.22 -11.87 7.45
CA GLU A 22 0.87 -10.89 7.42
C GLU A 22 0.41 -9.54 6.89
N ILE A 23 -0.52 -9.53 5.95
CA ILE A 23 -1.16 -8.29 5.48
C ILE A 23 -1.90 -7.61 6.63
N ALA A 24 -2.65 -8.37 7.43
CA ALA A 24 -3.34 -7.85 8.61
C ALA A 24 -2.34 -7.30 9.64
N ARG A 25 -1.28 -8.05 9.92
CA ARG A 25 -0.25 -7.65 10.89
C ARG A 25 0.39 -6.31 10.51
N ILE A 26 0.80 -6.17 9.26
CA ILE A 26 1.47 -4.96 8.77
C ILE A 26 0.49 -3.78 8.75
N TYR A 27 -0.75 -4.00 8.33
CA TYR A 27 -1.79 -2.98 8.39
C TYR A 27 -2.00 -2.48 9.83
N ASN A 28 -2.09 -3.40 10.78
CA ASN A 28 -2.31 -3.06 12.18
C ASN A 28 -1.14 -2.27 12.79
N GLN A 29 0.08 -2.49 12.31
CA GLN A 29 1.21 -1.62 12.68
C GLN A 29 0.96 -0.17 12.24
N GLY A 30 0.43 0.02 11.04
CA GLY A 30 0.07 1.35 10.53
C GLY A 30 -1.01 2.02 11.36
N VAL A 31 -2.02 1.27 11.78
CA VAL A 31 -3.07 1.75 12.71
C VAL A 31 -2.45 2.17 14.03
N GLN A 32 -1.62 1.32 14.61
CA GLN A 32 -0.96 1.56 15.90
C GLN A 32 -0.06 2.80 15.85
N ASP A 33 0.69 2.97 14.78
CA ASP A 33 1.63 4.06 14.60
C ASP A 33 0.96 5.37 14.16
N ARG A 34 -0.31 5.33 13.75
CA ARG A 34 -1.13 6.48 13.36
C ARG A 34 -0.51 7.31 12.22
N MET A 35 0.19 6.64 11.30
CA MET A 35 0.92 7.32 10.22
C MET A 35 0.44 7.01 8.81
N ALA A 36 -0.20 5.86 8.62
CA ALA A 36 -0.51 5.36 7.28
C ALA A 36 -2.00 5.35 6.95
N THR A 37 -2.87 5.56 7.93
CA THR A 37 -4.31 5.50 7.76
C THR A 37 -5.03 6.33 8.82
N PHE A 38 -6.23 6.80 8.50
CA PHE A 38 -7.14 7.38 9.48
C PHE A 38 -7.96 6.34 10.23
N GLU A 39 -7.87 5.07 9.83
CA GLU A 39 -8.54 4.01 10.57
C GLU A 39 -7.89 3.82 11.93
N ASN A 40 -8.73 3.60 12.94
CA ASN A 40 -8.26 3.36 14.31
C ASN A 40 -8.69 1.99 14.84
N ALA A 41 -9.27 1.15 14.00
CA ALA A 41 -9.67 -0.20 14.33
C ALA A 41 -8.72 -1.22 13.70
N TYR A 42 -8.29 -2.21 14.47
CA TYR A 42 -7.50 -3.31 13.96
C TYR A 42 -8.34 -4.23 13.08
N VAL A 43 -7.69 -4.90 12.15
CA VAL A 43 -8.31 -5.95 11.34
C VAL A 43 -7.78 -7.32 11.75
N THR A 44 -8.62 -8.34 11.60
CA THR A 44 -8.22 -9.73 11.86
C THR A 44 -7.67 -10.39 10.59
N PRO A 45 -6.88 -11.47 10.72
CA PRO A 45 -6.48 -12.27 9.55
C PRO A 45 -7.68 -12.78 8.74
N GLU A 46 -8.77 -13.17 9.41
CA GLU A 46 -9.99 -13.65 8.76
C GLU A 46 -10.65 -12.57 7.91
N GLU A 47 -10.71 -11.33 8.41
CA GLU A 47 -11.23 -10.20 7.65
C GLU A 47 -10.38 -9.95 6.39
N ARG A 48 -9.06 -10.04 6.49
CA ARG A 48 -8.18 -9.88 5.35
C ARG A 48 -8.26 -11.05 4.37
N TYR A 49 -8.48 -12.26 4.87
CA TYR A 49 -8.74 -13.41 4.02
C TYR A 49 -9.96 -13.17 3.13
N LEU A 50 -11.08 -12.77 3.75
CA LEU A 50 -12.32 -12.46 3.01
C LEU A 50 -12.14 -11.28 2.05
N TRP A 51 -11.41 -10.26 2.48
CA TRP A 51 -11.10 -9.10 1.67
C TRP A 51 -10.29 -9.48 0.42
N LEU A 52 -9.29 -10.34 0.56
CA LEU A 52 -8.52 -10.85 -0.59
C LEU A 52 -9.37 -11.72 -1.51
N ALA A 53 -10.18 -12.62 -0.94
CA ALA A 53 -11.02 -13.53 -1.69
C ALA A 53 -12.08 -12.80 -2.53
N ALA A 54 -12.58 -11.67 -2.05
CA ALA A 54 -13.64 -10.91 -2.69
C ALA A 54 -13.14 -9.88 -3.71
N ARG A 55 -11.82 -9.71 -3.87
CA ARG A 55 -11.30 -8.65 -4.72
C ARG A 55 -11.46 -8.96 -6.20
N PRO A 56 -11.98 -8.00 -6.99
CA PRO A 56 -11.98 -8.12 -8.44
C PRO A 56 -10.55 -8.06 -9.01
N ASP A 57 -10.31 -8.72 -10.13
CA ASP A 57 -9.00 -8.70 -10.81
C ASP A 57 -8.55 -7.30 -11.19
N LYS A 58 -9.49 -6.39 -11.42
CA LYS A 58 -9.18 -5.00 -11.75
C LYS A 58 -8.44 -4.27 -10.62
N TYR A 59 -8.64 -4.67 -9.37
CA TYR A 59 -8.10 -4.01 -8.19
C TYR A 59 -7.15 -4.95 -7.44
N PRO A 60 -5.90 -5.08 -7.92
CA PRO A 60 -4.95 -6.03 -7.37
C PRO A 60 -4.38 -5.63 -6.02
N VAL A 61 -3.87 -6.62 -5.31
CA VAL A 61 -3.02 -6.45 -4.14
C VAL A 61 -1.66 -7.06 -4.47
N LEU A 62 -0.60 -6.33 -4.20
CA LEU A 62 0.78 -6.80 -4.34
C LEU A 62 1.42 -6.93 -2.97
N VAL A 63 2.30 -7.90 -2.84
CA VAL A 63 3.15 -8.05 -1.65
C VAL A 63 4.61 -7.96 -2.07
N ALA A 64 5.44 -7.48 -1.17
CA ALA A 64 6.89 -7.50 -1.32
C ALA A 64 7.47 -8.46 -0.30
N GLU A 65 8.29 -9.39 -0.73
CA GLU A 65 8.88 -10.39 0.14
C GLU A 65 10.38 -10.59 -0.12
N VAL A 66 11.08 -10.99 0.94
CA VAL A 66 12.45 -11.48 0.87
C VAL A 66 12.46 -12.83 1.56
N ARG A 67 12.89 -13.88 0.87
CA ARG A 67 12.95 -15.25 1.41
C ARG A 67 11.65 -15.67 2.10
N HIS A 68 10.52 -15.44 1.45
CA HIS A 68 9.18 -15.79 1.92
C HIS A 68 8.69 -15.00 3.15
N THR A 69 9.42 -13.96 3.57
CA THR A 69 8.99 -13.05 4.62
C THR A 69 8.43 -11.78 4.02
N LEU A 70 7.17 -11.45 4.33
CA LEU A 70 6.54 -10.23 3.84
C LEU A 70 7.17 -8.99 4.47
N MET A 71 7.57 -8.06 3.61
CA MET A 71 8.15 -6.76 3.97
C MET A 71 7.16 -5.62 3.86
N GLY A 72 6.10 -5.80 3.08
CA GLY A 72 5.08 -4.81 2.85
C GLY A 72 4.06 -5.26 1.83
N TRP A 73 3.01 -4.46 1.65
CA TRP A 73 1.98 -4.72 0.65
C TRP A 73 1.37 -3.42 0.15
N ALA A 74 0.75 -3.51 -1.01
CA ALA A 74 0.06 -2.39 -1.65
C ALA A 74 -1.26 -2.86 -2.24
N SER A 75 -2.24 -1.98 -2.31
CA SER A 75 -3.52 -2.29 -2.95
C SER A 75 -4.00 -1.13 -3.80
N LEU A 76 -4.76 -1.46 -4.86
CA LEU A 76 -5.58 -0.51 -5.58
C LEU A 76 -7.02 -0.67 -5.14
N THR A 77 -7.70 0.45 -4.92
CA THR A 77 -9.13 0.47 -4.62
C THR A 77 -9.84 1.45 -5.55
N PRO A 78 -11.15 1.29 -5.80
CA PRO A 78 -11.91 2.25 -6.60
C PRO A 78 -11.83 3.64 -5.98
N TYR A 79 -11.57 4.64 -6.81
CA TYR A 79 -11.60 6.03 -6.35
C TYR A 79 -13.04 6.47 -6.04
N SER A 80 -13.98 6.08 -6.89
CA SER A 80 -15.39 6.47 -6.80
C SER A 80 -16.26 5.45 -7.49
N PRO A 81 -17.52 5.25 -7.06
CA PRO A 81 -18.46 4.35 -7.76
C PRO A 81 -19.00 4.91 -9.09
N ARG A 82 -18.72 6.16 -9.41
CA ARG A 82 -19.18 6.77 -10.66
C ARG A 82 -18.33 6.30 -11.84
N HIS A 83 -19.00 5.93 -12.95
CA HIS A 83 -18.34 5.42 -14.16
C HIS A 83 -17.30 6.37 -14.75
N CYS A 84 -17.47 7.68 -14.61
CA CYS A 84 -16.50 8.64 -15.11
C CYS A 84 -15.12 8.54 -14.41
N TYR A 85 -15.05 7.85 -13.27
CA TYR A 85 -13.83 7.63 -12.52
C TYR A 85 -13.30 6.19 -12.63
N ASP A 86 -13.83 5.38 -13.54
CA ASP A 86 -13.40 3.97 -13.68
C ASP A 86 -11.91 3.81 -14.03
N GLY A 87 -11.31 4.83 -14.65
CA GLY A 87 -9.88 4.85 -14.96
C GLY A 87 -8.99 5.39 -13.86
N ILE A 88 -9.55 5.68 -12.68
CA ILE A 88 -8.82 6.22 -11.53
C ILE A 88 -8.90 5.22 -10.39
N ALA A 89 -7.74 4.93 -9.76
CA ALA A 89 -7.69 4.08 -8.58
C ALA A 89 -6.92 4.78 -7.46
N GLU A 90 -7.22 4.41 -6.24
CA GLU A 90 -6.49 4.86 -5.06
C GLU A 90 -5.45 3.81 -4.68
N LEU A 91 -4.20 4.24 -4.53
CA LEU A 91 -3.10 3.40 -4.11
C LEU A 91 -2.86 3.54 -2.61
N SER A 92 -2.81 2.41 -1.92
CA SER A 92 -2.41 2.34 -0.52
C SER A 92 -1.19 1.44 -0.37
N ILE A 93 -0.23 1.83 0.45
CA ILE A 93 1.00 1.07 0.71
C ILE A 93 1.24 1.01 2.22
N PHE A 94 1.54 -0.20 2.69
CA PHE A 94 1.85 -0.45 4.10
C PHE A 94 3.15 -1.25 4.18
N ILE A 95 4.12 -0.76 4.94
CA ILE A 95 5.45 -1.35 5.07
C ILE A 95 5.64 -1.85 6.50
N GLU A 96 6.24 -3.02 6.64
CA GLU A 96 6.64 -3.53 7.94
C GLU A 96 7.45 -2.47 8.68
N ARG A 97 7.09 -2.22 9.95
CA ARG A 97 7.62 -1.09 10.74
C ARG A 97 9.14 -0.99 10.71
N SER A 98 9.83 -2.11 10.88
CA SER A 98 11.30 -2.13 10.95
C SER A 98 11.96 -1.87 9.60
N LEU A 99 11.20 -1.89 8.51
CA LEU A 99 11.72 -1.76 7.14
C LEU A 99 11.33 -0.47 6.45
N ARG A 100 10.66 0.44 7.15
CA ARG A 100 10.33 1.75 6.60
C ARG A 100 11.61 2.51 6.29
N GLY A 101 11.64 3.18 5.15
CA GLY A 101 12.82 3.92 4.69
C GLY A 101 13.89 3.08 4.00
N HIS A 102 13.62 1.81 3.69
CA HIS A 102 14.58 0.88 3.08
C HIS A 102 14.27 0.54 1.61
N GLY A 103 13.42 1.33 0.94
CA GLY A 103 13.14 1.17 -0.49
C GLY A 103 12.03 0.17 -0.83
N VAL A 104 11.40 -0.49 0.14
CA VAL A 104 10.32 -1.46 -0.11
C VAL A 104 9.11 -0.76 -0.75
N ALA A 105 8.72 0.40 -0.23
CA ALA A 105 7.59 1.17 -0.77
C ALA A 105 7.83 1.56 -2.22
N GLN A 106 9.04 1.96 -2.57
CA GLN A 106 9.39 2.33 -3.94
C GLN A 106 9.20 1.16 -4.91
N GLU A 107 9.62 -0.03 -4.54
CA GLU A 107 9.46 -1.22 -5.37
C GLU A 107 7.99 -1.64 -5.50
N LEU A 108 7.22 -1.56 -4.44
CA LEU A 108 5.77 -1.80 -4.49
C LEU A 108 5.08 -0.76 -5.39
N MET A 109 5.47 0.48 -5.28
CA MET A 109 4.92 1.58 -6.09
C MET A 109 5.19 1.36 -7.58
N LYS A 110 6.42 1.00 -7.95
CA LYS A 110 6.79 0.64 -9.32
C LYS A 110 5.96 -0.52 -9.85
N GLY A 111 5.88 -1.61 -9.10
CA GLY A 111 5.10 -2.79 -9.49
C GLY A 111 3.64 -2.46 -9.69
N MET A 112 3.06 -1.68 -8.77
CA MET A 112 1.66 -1.30 -8.86
C MET A 112 1.38 -0.35 -10.03
N GLN A 113 2.25 0.60 -10.29
CA GLN A 113 2.11 1.49 -11.44
C GLN A 113 2.12 0.72 -12.77
N ASN A 114 2.98 -0.28 -12.89
CA ASN A 114 3.03 -1.11 -14.10
C ASN A 114 1.74 -1.91 -14.28
N ILE A 115 1.26 -2.56 -13.23
CA ILE A 115 0.02 -3.34 -13.27
C ILE A 115 -1.18 -2.42 -13.53
N ALA A 116 -1.21 -1.25 -12.93
CA ALA A 116 -2.29 -0.29 -13.14
C ALA A 116 -2.40 0.12 -14.61
N ARG A 117 -1.28 0.36 -15.28
CA ARG A 117 -1.27 0.66 -16.74
C ARG A 117 -1.82 -0.50 -17.54
N GLU A 118 -1.40 -1.72 -17.24
CA GLU A 118 -1.88 -2.93 -17.92
C GLU A 118 -3.39 -3.11 -17.75
N LYS A 119 -3.93 -2.71 -16.61
CA LYS A 119 -5.37 -2.82 -16.32
C LYS A 119 -6.19 -1.62 -16.83
N GLY A 120 -5.55 -0.66 -17.51
CA GLY A 120 -6.24 0.46 -18.14
C GLY A 120 -6.47 1.68 -17.26
N PHE A 121 -5.88 1.74 -16.09
CA PHE A 121 -5.92 2.95 -15.28
C PHE A 121 -5.03 4.04 -15.88
N TYR A 122 -5.54 5.25 -15.96
CA TYR A 122 -4.78 6.40 -16.44
C TYR A 122 -4.31 7.32 -15.31
N LYS A 123 -4.82 7.11 -14.09
CA LYS A 123 -4.48 7.95 -12.94
C LYS A 123 -4.54 7.15 -11.64
N LEU A 124 -3.53 7.35 -10.81
CA LEU A 124 -3.53 6.87 -9.43
C LEU A 124 -3.56 8.04 -8.46
N ILE A 125 -4.30 7.89 -7.38
CA ILE A 125 -4.39 8.87 -6.31
C ILE A 125 -3.86 8.22 -5.03
N GLY A 126 -3.02 8.94 -4.30
CA GLY A 126 -2.57 8.55 -2.97
C GLY A 126 -3.02 9.59 -1.95
N ARG A 127 -3.46 9.14 -0.80
CA ARG A 127 -3.76 10.01 0.34
C ARG A 127 -2.72 9.76 1.41
N ILE A 128 -2.06 10.82 1.84
CA ILE A 128 -0.96 10.75 2.80
C ILE A 128 -1.25 11.74 3.91
N LEU A 129 -1.05 11.31 5.15
CA LEU A 129 -1.15 12.22 6.29
C LEU A 129 -0.11 13.33 6.13
N ALA A 130 -0.52 14.57 6.34
CA ALA A 130 0.33 15.74 6.05
C ALA A 130 1.65 15.73 6.85
N ASP A 131 1.65 15.15 8.04
CA ASP A 131 2.82 15.02 8.90
C ASP A 131 3.70 13.80 8.59
N ASN A 132 3.28 12.96 7.66
CA ASN A 132 4.11 11.84 7.18
C ASN A 132 5.10 12.35 6.11
N GLU A 133 6.15 13.00 6.56
CA GLU A 133 7.15 13.63 5.69
C GLU A 133 7.89 12.61 4.84
N GLY A 134 8.17 11.43 5.38
CA GLY A 134 8.85 10.35 4.65
C GLY A 134 8.08 9.90 3.42
N ALA A 135 6.77 9.67 3.57
CA ALA A 135 5.92 9.27 2.46
C ALA A 135 5.78 10.40 1.43
N ARG A 136 5.63 11.65 1.87
CA ARG A 136 5.55 12.80 0.97
C ARG A 136 6.82 12.95 0.13
N LYS A 137 7.99 12.83 0.77
CA LYS A 137 9.28 12.87 0.09
C LYS A 137 9.43 11.76 -0.93
N LEU A 138 9.08 10.52 -0.55
CA LEU A 138 9.13 9.37 -1.44
C LEU A 138 8.27 9.60 -2.68
N CYS A 139 7.06 10.10 -2.52
CA CYS A 139 6.17 10.39 -3.63
C CYS A 139 6.77 11.42 -4.59
N LYS A 140 7.34 12.50 -4.08
CA LYS A 140 8.01 13.51 -4.91
C LYS A 140 9.17 12.91 -5.70
N LEU A 141 9.98 12.06 -5.07
CA LEU A 141 11.14 11.43 -5.71
C LEU A 141 10.74 10.40 -6.77
N THR A 142 9.54 9.84 -6.69
CA THR A 142 9.04 8.80 -7.60
C THR A 142 8.06 9.32 -8.64
N GLY A 143 7.95 10.63 -8.80
CA GLY A 143 7.17 11.26 -9.87
C GLY A 143 5.72 11.56 -9.52
N TRP A 144 5.33 11.43 -8.27
CA TRP A 144 4.00 11.84 -7.81
C TRP A 144 3.94 13.35 -7.60
N LYS A 145 2.80 13.93 -7.94
CA LYS A 145 2.57 15.35 -7.77
C LYS A 145 1.63 15.59 -6.58
N GLU A 146 2.04 16.41 -5.63
CA GLU A 146 1.17 16.87 -4.56
C GLU A 146 0.18 17.90 -5.13
N VAL A 147 -1.12 17.60 -5.04
CA VAL A 147 -2.16 18.46 -5.63
C VAL A 147 -2.87 19.32 -4.60
N GLY A 148 -2.67 19.07 -3.31
CA GLY A 148 -3.25 19.88 -2.27
C GLY A 148 -3.24 19.20 -0.91
N ILE A 149 -3.62 19.96 0.11
CA ILE A 149 -3.76 19.49 1.48
C ILE A 149 -5.18 19.79 1.93
N HIS A 150 -5.89 18.77 2.41
CA HIS A 150 -7.20 18.93 3.03
C HIS A 150 -7.01 19.21 4.51
N GLU A 151 -7.09 20.47 4.89
CA GLU A 151 -6.94 20.86 6.29
C GLU A 151 -8.13 20.39 7.12
N LYS A 152 -7.85 19.80 8.28
CA LYS A 152 -8.86 19.33 9.23
C LYS A 152 -9.89 18.38 8.59
N HIS A 153 -9.45 17.61 7.61
CA HIS A 153 -10.34 16.77 6.81
C HIS A 153 -10.70 15.47 7.53
N GLY A 154 -9.75 14.89 8.25
CA GLY A 154 -9.95 13.72 9.08
C GLY A 154 -9.37 13.90 10.45
N LYS A 155 -9.84 13.09 11.39
CA LYS A 155 -9.38 13.13 12.78
C LYS A 155 -9.19 11.71 13.30
N LEU A 156 -8.01 11.46 13.86
CA LEU A 156 -7.70 10.22 14.58
C LEU A 156 -8.17 10.28 16.02
#